data_a36e3070867b6ed76568eb60cd8a5082
#
_entry.id   a36e3070867b6ed76568eb60cd8a5082
#
_cell.length_a   1.000
_cell.length_b   1.000
_cell.length_c   1.000
_cell.angle_alpha   90.00
_cell.angle_beta   90.00
_cell.angle_gamma   90.00
#
_symmetry.space_group_name_H-M   'P 1'
#
loop_
_entity.id
_entity.type
_entity.pdbx_description
1 polymer ?
#
loop_
_entity_poly.entity_id
_entity_poly.type
_entity_poly.pdbx_seq_one_letter_code
_entity_poly.pdbx_strand_id
1 'polypeptide(L)'
;MSRAAYLILENGTVFEGKAFGAEKETTGELVFTTAMTGYLETLTDPSYYGQVVIQTFPLIGNYGVIPADFESDSPSLKGYIVREWCQVPSNFRCEGDLDTFLKESGIPGIYGIDTRALTRIVREYGVLNCKISYSPDVTKEELDEIKNYVITEAVESTTIKEKEHFDAENGDLNVVLMDFGAKLNIGRELVKRGCNLTVVPAHTTADEIKAMNPDGVMLSNGPGDPSDNTEIIAELKKLCDFGIPTFGICLGHQLLALSQGAKTEKLKYGHRGANQPAKEVETGRVYITSQNHGYAVVSDSMPENGKVSFVNGNDNTCEGVNYTNMPAFSVQFHPEACGGPHDTAFLFDRFIELMKNNRK
;
A
#
# COMPACT_ATOMS: atom_id res chain seq x y z
N MET A 1 -25.44 2.81 -24.13
CA MET A 1 -24.54 1.65 -24.34
C MET A 1 -23.16 2.10 -23.88
N SER A 2 -22.46 1.31 -23.08
CA SER A 2 -21.09 1.64 -22.66
C SER A 2 -20.15 1.63 -23.87
N ARG A 3 -19.22 2.59 -23.92
CA ARG A 3 -18.21 2.76 -24.96
C ARG A 3 -17.20 1.60 -24.92
N ALA A 4 -16.72 1.14 -26.07
CA ALA A 4 -15.60 0.21 -26.14
C ALA A 4 -14.34 0.85 -25.53
N ALA A 5 -13.55 0.06 -24.79
CA ALA A 5 -12.27 0.48 -24.24
C ALA A 5 -11.27 -0.67 -24.39
N TYR A 6 -10.01 -0.33 -24.53
CA TYR A 6 -8.93 -1.26 -24.81
C TYR A 6 -7.82 -1.11 -23.78
N LEU A 7 -7.34 -2.25 -23.29
CA LEU A 7 -6.12 -2.31 -22.50
C LEU A 7 -4.98 -2.74 -23.41
N ILE A 8 -4.02 -1.86 -23.61
CA ILE A 8 -2.84 -2.07 -24.44
C ILE A 8 -1.66 -2.33 -23.52
N LEU A 9 -1.02 -3.49 -23.61
CA LEU A 9 0.16 -3.84 -22.84
C LEU A 9 1.43 -3.37 -23.57
N GLU A 10 2.50 -3.12 -22.86
CA GLU A 10 3.81 -2.71 -23.42
C GLU A 10 4.39 -3.69 -24.44
N ASN A 11 3.98 -4.95 -24.40
CA ASN A 11 4.37 -5.96 -25.40
C ASN A 11 3.50 -5.95 -26.66
N GLY A 12 2.56 -5.00 -26.78
CA GLY A 12 1.65 -4.85 -27.91
C GLY A 12 0.39 -5.72 -27.84
N THR A 13 0.20 -6.50 -26.78
CA THR A 13 -1.04 -7.26 -26.60
C THR A 13 -2.20 -6.31 -26.27
N VAL A 14 -3.35 -6.50 -26.95
CA VAL A 14 -4.55 -5.68 -26.76
C VAL A 14 -5.69 -6.54 -26.24
N PHE A 15 -6.35 -6.06 -25.19
CA PHE A 15 -7.58 -6.65 -24.66
C PHE A 15 -8.73 -5.67 -24.85
N GLU A 16 -9.83 -6.16 -25.41
CA GLU A 16 -11.06 -5.38 -25.58
C GLU A 16 -11.99 -5.58 -24.38
N GLY A 17 -12.60 -4.49 -23.94
CA GLY A 17 -13.62 -4.46 -22.90
C GLY A 17 -14.55 -3.26 -23.09
N LYS A 18 -15.19 -2.84 -22.03
CA LYS A 18 -16.11 -1.70 -22.01
C LYS A 18 -15.68 -0.70 -20.94
N ALA A 19 -15.81 0.58 -21.27
CA ALA A 19 -15.48 1.66 -20.35
C ALA A 19 -16.51 1.81 -19.24
N PHE A 20 -16.04 2.13 -18.04
CA PHE A 20 -16.80 2.67 -16.92
C PHE A 20 -15.89 3.63 -16.13
N GLY A 21 -16.44 4.41 -15.21
CA GLY A 21 -15.68 5.45 -14.52
C GLY A 21 -15.36 6.65 -15.42
N ALA A 22 -14.25 7.32 -15.19
CA ALA A 22 -13.89 8.55 -15.89
C ALA A 22 -13.56 8.32 -17.37
N GLU A 23 -14.04 9.21 -18.24
CA GLU A 23 -13.79 9.16 -19.68
C GLU A 23 -12.43 9.80 -20.02
N LYS A 24 -11.34 9.12 -19.71
CA LYS A 24 -9.97 9.52 -20.09
C LYS A 24 -9.08 8.31 -20.38
N GLU A 25 -8.07 8.53 -21.21
CA GLU A 25 -6.98 7.57 -21.38
C GLU A 25 -5.95 7.72 -20.27
N THR A 26 -5.24 6.65 -19.94
CA THR A 26 -4.22 6.67 -18.90
C THR A 26 -3.17 5.60 -19.13
N THR A 27 -1.94 5.87 -18.73
CA THR A 27 -0.82 4.91 -18.71
C THR A 27 -0.44 4.64 -17.25
N GLY A 28 -0.09 3.40 -16.94
CA GLY A 28 0.31 2.99 -15.59
C GLY A 28 0.96 1.62 -15.55
N GLU A 29 1.58 1.29 -14.42
CA GLU A 29 2.11 -0.04 -14.13
C GLU A 29 0.95 -1.00 -13.82
N LEU A 30 0.85 -2.12 -14.54
CA LEU A 30 -0.24 -3.08 -14.41
C LEU A 30 0.04 -4.07 -13.29
N VAL A 31 -0.81 -4.06 -12.27
CA VAL A 31 -0.73 -4.97 -11.13
C VAL A 31 -2.08 -5.66 -10.89
N PHE A 32 -2.08 -6.76 -10.12
CA PHE A 32 -3.32 -7.43 -9.77
C PHE A 32 -3.41 -7.66 -8.27
N THR A 33 -4.64 -7.68 -7.73
CA THR A 33 -4.92 -8.12 -6.36
C THR A 33 -5.84 -9.33 -6.36
N THR A 34 -5.59 -10.24 -5.40
CA THR A 34 -6.38 -11.45 -5.21
C THR A 34 -7.41 -11.33 -4.07
N ALA A 35 -7.56 -10.14 -3.50
CA ALA A 35 -8.56 -9.89 -2.47
C ALA A 35 -9.98 -10.16 -2.98
N MET A 36 -10.77 -10.90 -2.21
CA MET A 36 -12.17 -11.21 -2.54
C MET A 36 -13.15 -10.14 -2.05
N THR A 37 -12.71 -9.33 -1.11
CA THR A 37 -13.45 -8.22 -0.48
C THR A 37 -12.55 -7.00 -0.38
N GLY A 38 -13.06 -5.84 0.04
CA GLY A 38 -12.23 -4.67 0.26
C GLY A 38 -11.85 -3.95 -1.03
N TYR A 39 -12.73 -3.88 -2.02
CA TYR A 39 -12.41 -3.15 -3.24
C TYR A 39 -12.37 -1.64 -3.03
N LEU A 40 -13.08 -1.10 -2.04
CA LEU A 40 -13.00 0.32 -1.69
C LEU A 40 -11.68 0.66 -1.03
N GLU A 41 -11.21 -0.21 -0.14
CA GLU A 41 -9.89 -0.12 0.48
C GLU A 41 -8.78 -0.23 -0.59
N THR A 42 -8.94 -1.10 -1.59
CA THR A 42 -8.03 -1.18 -2.74
C THR A 42 -8.03 0.12 -3.56
N LEU A 43 -9.21 0.68 -3.86
CA LEU A 43 -9.36 1.89 -4.67
C LEU A 43 -8.81 3.14 -3.97
N THR A 44 -8.86 3.18 -2.64
CA THR A 44 -8.42 4.31 -1.84
C THR A 44 -7.06 4.11 -1.15
N ASP A 45 -6.36 2.99 -1.41
CA ASP A 45 -5.01 2.73 -0.90
C ASP A 45 -3.98 3.57 -1.68
N PRO A 46 -3.30 4.56 -1.05
CA PRO A 46 -2.29 5.38 -1.70
C PRO A 46 -1.12 4.58 -2.27
N SER A 47 -0.87 3.36 -1.76
CA SER A 47 0.19 2.47 -2.27
C SER A 47 0.00 2.05 -3.73
N TYR A 48 -1.19 2.26 -4.32
CA TYR A 48 -1.42 2.03 -5.75
C TYR A 48 -1.14 3.26 -6.64
N TYR A 49 -0.50 4.30 -6.11
CA TYR A 49 -0.11 5.46 -6.93
C TYR A 49 0.67 5.04 -8.19
N GLY A 50 0.23 5.56 -9.33
CA GLY A 50 0.85 5.25 -10.63
C GLY A 50 0.47 3.91 -11.25
N GLN A 51 -0.36 3.09 -10.60
CA GLN A 51 -0.70 1.73 -11.03
C GLN A 51 -2.11 1.62 -11.62
N VAL A 52 -2.27 0.69 -12.56
CA VAL A 52 -3.55 0.20 -13.07
C VAL A 52 -3.82 -1.15 -12.42
N VAL A 53 -4.91 -1.25 -11.67
CA VAL A 53 -5.17 -2.39 -10.79
C VAL A 53 -6.19 -3.35 -11.40
N ILE A 54 -5.81 -4.62 -11.53
CA ILE A 54 -6.72 -5.72 -11.90
C ILE A 54 -7.30 -6.30 -10.61
N GLN A 55 -8.62 -6.25 -10.48
CA GLN A 55 -9.32 -6.99 -9.44
C GLN A 55 -9.64 -8.39 -9.96
N THR A 56 -9.06 -9.42 -9.35
CA THR A 56 -9.24 -10.80 -9.84
C THR A 56 -10.56 -11.42 -9.43
N PHE A 57 -11.19 -10.93 -8.36
CA PHE A 57 -12.52 -11.36 -7.97
C PHE A 57 -13.54 -10.98 -9.06
N PRO A 58 -14.41 -11.92 -9.49
CA PRO A 58 -15.19 -11.73 -10.71
C PRO A 58 -16.19 -10.59 -10.68
N LEU A 59 -16.89 -10.37 -9.56
CA LEU A 59 -17.92 -9.35 -9.41
C LEU A 59 -17.51 -8.29 -8.40
N ILE A 60 -17.43 -7.05 -8.82
CA ILE A 60 -17.04 -5.89 -8.00
C ILE A 60 -18.18 -4.87 -7.93
N GLY A 61 -18.25 -4.09 -6.87
CA GLY A 61 -19.25 -3.04 -6.68
C GLY A 61 -20.58 -3.51 -6.06
N ASN A 62 -20.71 -4.77 -5.67
CA ASN A 62 -21.94 -5.36 -5.19
C ASN A 62 -22.46 -4.76 -3.86
N TYR A 63 -21.61 -4.23 -3.00
CA TYR A 63 -22.01 -3.51 -1.80
C TYR A 63 -21.95 -1.98 -1.93
N GLY A 64 -21.65 -1.47 -3.14
CA GLY A 64 -21.63 -0.05 -3.46
C GLY A 64 -20.41 0.69 -2.90
N VAL A 65 -20.56 1.98 -2.71
CA VAL A 65 -19.54 2.87 -2.12
C VAL A 65 -19.92 3.14 -0.67
N ILE A 66 -18.95 2.98 0.22
CA ILE A 66 -19.09 3.17 1.67
C ILE A 66 -17.90 4.03 2.12
N PRO A 67 -18.05 5.36 2.28
CA PRO A 67 -16.94 6.27 2.61
C PRO A 67 -16.22 5.93 3.92
N ALA A 68 -16.92 5.32 4.88
CA ALA A 68 -16.32 4.89 6.13
C ALA A 68 -15.24 3.80 5.97
N ASP A 69 -15.22 3.09 4.82
CA ASP A 69 -14.25 2.05 4.50
C ASP A 69 -13.06 2.59 3.68
N PHE A 70 -13.00 3.90 3.40
CA PHE A 70 -11.90 4.52 2.66
C PHE A 70 -10.62 4.55 3.48
N GLU A 71 -9.50 4.33 2.79
CA GLU A 71 -8.14 4.36 3.34
C GLU A 71 -7.41 5.69 3.03
N SER A 72 -7.98 6.54 2.19
CA SER A 72 -7.54 7.92 1.94
C SER A 72 -8.69 8.77 1.43
N ASP A 73 -8.54 10.10 1.51
CA ASP A 73 -9.56 11.05 1.02
C ASP A 73 -9.63 11.11 -0.51
N SER A 74 -8.55 10.76 -1.20
CA SER A 74 -8.50 10.77 -2.66
C SER A 74 -7.74 9.57 -3.22
N PRO A 75 -8.39 8.76 -4.09
CA PRO A 75 -7.76 7.66 -4.79
C PRO A 75 -6.59 8.13 -5.68
N SER A 76 -5.50 7.36 -5.68
CA SER A 76 -4.26 7.70 -6.41
C SER A 76 -3.90 6.74 -7.54
N LEU A 77 -4.66 5.65 -7.72
CA LEU A 77 -4.44 4.71 -8.83
C LEU A 77 -4.75 5.34 -10.20
N LYS A 78 -4.12 4.82 -11.25
CA LYS A 78 -4.27 5.31 -12.63
C LYS A 78 -5.49 4.73 -13.35
N GLY A 79 -5.91 3.52 -13.00
CA GLY A 79 -7.04 2.87 -13.64
C GLY A 79 -7.46 1.59 -12.94
N TYR A 80 -8.66 1.12 -13.23
CA TYR A 80 -9.26 -0.04 -12.58
C TYR A 80 -9.82 -1.04 -13.58
N ILE A 81 -9.47 -2.31 -13.43
CA ILE A 81 -9.85 -3.38 -14.36
C ILE A 81 -10.60 -4.46 -13.62
N VAL A 82 -11.82 -4.76 -14.08
CA VAL A 82 -12.68 -5.77 -13.49
C VAL A 82 -13.31 -6.68 -14.55
N ARG A 83 -13.68 -7.88 -14.19
CA ARG A 83 -14.42 -8.75 -15.07
C ARG A 83 -15.87 -8.31 -15.20
N GLU A 84 -16.53 -8.09 -14.09
CA GLU A 84 -17.91 -7.62 -13.99
C GLU A 84 -18.02 -6.60 -12.87
N TRP A 85 -18.87 -5.59 -13.06
CA TRP A 85 -19.24 -4.67 -12.01
C TRP A 85 -20.74 -4.61 -11.79
N CYS A 86 -21.14 -4.48 -10.55
CA CYS A 86 -22.54 -4.40 -10.15
C CYS A 86 -23.06 -2.96 -10.38
N GLN A 87 -24.02 -2.81 -11.29
CA GLN A 87 -24.60 -1.50 -11.62
C GLN A 87 -25.65 -1.05 -10.60
N VAL A 88 -26.22 -1.99 -9.87
CA VAL A 88 -27.24 -1.72 -8.84
C VAL A 88 -26.79 -2.40 -7.55
N PRO A 89 -25.95 -1.73 -6.76
CA PRO A 89 -25.46 -2.30 -5.51
C PRO A 89 -26.58 -2.46 -4.49
N SER A 90 -26.39 -3.42 -3.57
CA SER A 90 -27.33 -3.69 -2.48
C SER A 90 -26.58 -3.98 -1.18
N ASN A 91 -26.54 -2.97 -0.31
CA ASN A 91 -26.00 -3.09 1.06
C ASN A 91 -26.61 -1.98 1.92
N PHE A 92 -26.86 -2.26 3.21
CA PHE A 92 -27.45 -1.27 4.13
C PHE A 92 -26.54 -0.06 4.41
N ARG A 93 -25.22 -0.18 4.15
CA ARG A 93 -24.24 0.92 4.28
C ARG A 93 -23.97 1.63 2.96
N CYS A 94 -24.57 1.21 1.85
CA CYS A 94 -24.31 1.75 0.53
C CYS A 94 -24.76 3.22 0.42
N GLU A 95 -23.83 4.10 0.05
CA GLU A 95 -24.08 5.54 -0.17
C GLU A 95 -23.94 5.95 -1.64
N GLY A 96 -23.44 5.07 -2.51
CA GLY A 96 -23.23 5.34 -3.93
C GLY A 96 -22.87 4.11 -4.74
N ASP A 97 -22.73 4.27 -6.05
CA ASP A 97 -22.27 3.24 -6.96
C ASP A 97 -20.83 3.47 -7.42
N LEU A 98 -20.19 2.39 -7.86
CA LEU A 98 -18.78 2.39 -8.24
C LEU A 98 -18.46 3.24 -9.47
N ASP A 99 -19.35 3.28 -10.46
CA ASP A 99 -19.14 4.05 -11.69
C ASP A 99 -19.10 5.56 -11.41
N THR A 100 -20.04 6.03 -10.59
CA THR A 100 -20.10 7.43 -10.15
C THR A 100 -18.85 7.78 -9.34
N PHE A 101 -18.47 6.95 -8.37
CA PHE A 101 -17.26 7.16 -7.56
C PHE A 101 -16.00 7.29 -8.42
N LEU A 102 -15.80 6.37 -9.38
CA LEU A 102 -14.65 6.42 -10.28
C LEU A 102 -14.65 7.65 -11.20
N LYS A 103 -15.84 8.10 -11.66
CA LYS A 103 -15.98 9.33 -12.45
C LYS A 103 -15.58 10.57 -11.66
N GLU A 104 -16.10 10.70 -10.45
CA GLU A 104 -15.80 11.83 -9.56
C GLU A 104 -14.32 11.86 -9.15
N SER A 105 -13.73 10.67 -8.96
CA SER A 105 -12.31 10.52 -8.67
C SER A 105 -11.39 10.64 -9.90
N GLY A 106 -11.96 10.78 -11.10
CA GLY A 106 -11.20 10.90 -12.34
C GLY A 106 -10.44 9.62 -12.73
N ILE A 107 -10.91 8.44 -12.30
CA ILE A 107 -10.30 7.14 -12.56
C ILE A 107 -11.01 6.43 -13.71
N PRO A 108 -10.33 6.13 -14.83
CA PRO A 108 -10.89 5.32 -15.89
C PRO A 108 -10.90 3.85 -15.50
N GLY A 109 -11.95 3.13 -15.93
CA GLY A 109 -12.07 1.70 -15.70
C GLY A 109 -12.42 0.93 -16.96
N ILE A 110 -12.07 -0.37 -16.97
CA ILE A 110 -12.48 -1.32 -18.00
C ILE A 110 -13.15 -2.52 -17.34
N TYR A 111 -14.30 -2.92 -17.85
CA TYR A 111 -14.97 -4.16 -17.47
C TYR A 111 -15.26 -5.05 -18.67
N GLY A 112 -15.61 -6.31 -18.43
CA GLY A 112 -15.88 -7.30 -19.49
C GLY A 112 -14.63 -7.91 -20.10
N ILE A 113 -13.47 -7.68 -19.49
CA ILE A 113 -12.18 -8.20 -19.92
C ILE A 113 -11.88 -9.56 -19.24
N ASP A 114 -11.08 -10.42 -19.88
CA ASP A 114 -10.61 -11.66 -19.24
C ASP A 114 -9.50 -11.38 -18.23
N THR A 115 -9.90 -11.02 -17.00
CA THR A 115 -8.98 -10.72 -15.89
C THR A 115 -8.12 -11.92 -15.51
N ARG A 116 -8.59 -13.16 -15.73
CA ARG A 116 -7.80 -14.37 -15.47
C ARG A 116 -6.66 -14.53 -16.48
N ALA A 117 -6.93 -14.36 -17.78
CA ALA A 117 -5.89 -14.38 -18.80
C ALA A 117 -4.85 -13.28 -18.56
N LEU A 118 -5.31 -12.07 -18.25
CA LEU A 118 -4.47 -10.92 -17.96
C LEU A 118 -3.57 -11.16 -16.73
N THR A 119 -4.14 -11.68 -15.63
CA THR A 119 -3.38 -12.02 -14.43
C THR A 119 -2.31 -13.09 -14.70
N ARG A 120 -2.59 -14.08 -15.56
CA ARG A 120 -1.60 -15.09 -15.97
C ARG A 120 -0.41 -14.46 -16.69
N ILE A 121 -0.65 -13.47 -17.56
CA ILE A 121 0.42 -12.74 -18.26
C ILE A 121 1.31 -12.02 -17.24
N VAL A 122 0.72 -11.26 -16.29
CA VAL A 122 1.50 -10.57 -15.26
C VAL A 122 2.31 -11.55 -14.39
N ARG A 123 1.74 -12.71 -14.04
CA ARG A 123 2.48 -13.74 -13.29
C ARG A 123 3.63 -14.37 -14.08
N GLU A 124 3.46 -14.55 -15.38
CA GLU A 124 4.46 -15.19 -16.25
C GLU A 124 5.61 -14.24 -16.58
N TYR A 125 5.29 -13.00 -16.96
CA TYR A 125 6.28 -12.03 -17.46
C TYR A 125 6.75 -11.03 -16.38
N GLY A 126 6.05 -10.91 -15.29
CA GLY A 126 6.26 -9.88 -14.26
C GLY A 126 5.31 -8.71 -14.45
N VAL A 127 5.52 -7.67 -13.66
CA VAL A 127 4.80 -6.41 -13.80
C VAL A 127 5.12 -5.79 -15.16
N LEU A 128 4.09 -5.33 -15.86
CA LEU A 128 4.15 -4.72 -17.20
C LEU A 128 3.49 -3.35 -17.16
N ASN A 129 3.92 -2.44 -18.02
CA ASN A 129 3.20 -1.19 -18.23
C ASN A 129 2.03 -1.40 -19.21
N CYS A 130 0.99 -0.58 -19.05
CA CYS A 130 -0.19 -0.62 -19.89
C CYS A 130 -0.80 0.75 -20.11
N LYS A 131 -1.61 0.88 -21.17
CA LYS A 131 -2.45 2.04 -21.45
C LYS A 131 -3.91 1.62 -21.54
N ILE A 132 -4.80 2.36 -20.87
CA ILE A 132 -6.25 2.32 -21.12
C ILE A 132 -6.53 3.32 -22.23
N SER A 133 -7.09 2.85 -23.35
CA SER A 133 -7.38 3.66 -24.54
C SER A 133 -8.79 3.40 -25.08
N TYR A 134 -9.27 4.31 -25.92
CA TYR A 134 -10.53 4.16 -26.67
C TYR A 134 -10.32 3.76 -28.12
N SER A 135 -9.07 3.54 -28.53
CA SER A 135 -8.70 2.94 -29.83
C SER A 135 -7.90 1.67 -29.61
N PRO A 136 -8.13 0.60 -30.40
CA PRO A 136 -7.26 -0.58 -30.39
C PRO A 136 -5.93 -0.33 -31.11
N ASP A 137 -5.88 0.71 -31.95
CA ASP A 137 -4.71 1.04 -32.75
C ASP A 137 -3.70 1.77 -31.85
N VAL A 138 -2.48 1.26 -31.86
CA VAL A 138 -1.36 1.85 -31.14
C VAL A 138 -0.20 2.10 -32.09
N THR A 139 0.32 3.31 -32.13
CA THR A 139 1.51 3.63 -32.89
C THR A 139 2.76 3.09 -32.21
N LYS A 140 3.87 3.05 -32.94
CA LYS A 140 5.15 2.64 -32.35
C LYS A 140 5.60 3.61 -31.25
N GLU A 141 5.39 4.89 -31.46
CA GLU A 141 5.72 5.95 -30.53
C GLU A 141 4.92 5.80 -29.22
N GLU A 142 3.60 5.57 -29.31
CA GLU A 142 2.77 5.30 -28.13
C GLU A 142 3.18 4.03 -27.39
N LEU A 143 3.57 2.96 -28.13
CA LEU A 143 4.06 1.73 -27.50
C LEU A 143 5.38 1.96 -26.77
N ASP A 144 6.26 2.80 -27.32
CA ASP A 144 7.52 3.18 -26.68
C ASP A 144 7.23 4.06 -25.43
N GLU A 145 6.22 4.95 -25.44
CA GLU A 145 5.78 5.69 -24.25
C GLU A 145 5.27 4.76 -23.16
N ILE A 146 4.46 3.76 -23.51
CA ILE A 146 3.98 2.76 -22.53
C ILE A 146 5.16 2.02 -21.90
N LYS A 147 6.11 1.54 -22.71
CA LYS A 147 7.30 0.81 -22.24
C LYS A 147 8.19 1.62 -21.31
N ASN A 148 8.30 2.91 -21.56
CA ASN A 148 9.15 3.81 -20.79
C ASN A 148 8.43 4.47 -19.60
N TYR A 149 7.18 4.10 -19.32
CA TYR A 149 6.48 4.62 -18.15
C TYR A 149 7.19 4.17 -16.87
N VAL A 150 7.46 5.12 -15.99
CA VAL A 150 8.07 4.90 -14.67
C VAL A 150 7.27 5.69 -13.64
N ILE A 151 7.04 5.09 -12.49
CA ILE A 151 6.43 5.77 -11.34
C ILE A 151 7.53 6.62 -10.69
N THR A 152 7.31 7.93 -10.62
CA THR A 152 8.22 8.89 -10.01
C THR A 152 7.51 9.69 -8.93
N GLU A 153 8.25 10.25 -7.97
CA GLU A 153 7.73 11.14 -6.92
C GLU A 153 6.53 10.53 -6.16
N ALA A 154 6.55 9.21 -5.95
CA ALA A 154 5.41 8.50 -5.44
C ALA A 154 5.04 8.93 -4.00
N VAL A 155 6.01 8.99 -3.11
CA VAL A 155 5.84 9.44 -1.72
C VAL A 155 5.46 10.92 -1.69
N GLU A 156 6.18 11.77 -2.45
CA GLU A 156 5.91 13.21 -2.53
C GLU A 156 4.48 13.53 -3.00
N SER A 157 3.96 12.71 -3.90
CA SER A 157 2.61 12.86 -4.45
C SER A 157 1.49 12.40 -3.52
N THR A 158 1.80 11.57 -2.51
CA THR A 158 0.80 10.94 -1.64
C THR A 158 0.88 11.39 -0.18
N THR A 159 2.01 11.93 0.26
CA THR A 159 2.17 12.46 1.61
C THR A 159 1.31 13.69 1.86
N ILE A 160 0.83 13.87 3.09
CA ILE A 160 0.17 15.11 3.52
C ILE A 160 1.11 16.31 3.36
N LYS A 161 0.52 17.49 3.17
CA LYS A 161 1.30 18.73 2.99
C LYS A 161 1.51 19.52 4.28
N GLU A 162 0.62 19.37 5.23
CA GLU A 162 0.65 20.05 6.52
C GLU A 162 0.46 19.04 7.65
N LYS A 163 1.02 19.34 8.80
CA LYS A 163 0.90 18.53 10.00
C LYS A 163 -0.54 18.49 10.50
N GLU A 164 -1.04 17.31 10.83
CA GLU A 164 -2.36 17.07 11.42
C GLU A 164 -2.23 16.50 12.83
N HIS A 165 -3.23 16.75 13.68
CA HIS A 165 -3.27 16.23 15.04
C HIS A 165 -4.64 15.67 15.40
N PHE A 166 -4.64 14.52 16.08
CA PHE A 166 -5.82 13.81 16.52
C PHE A 166 -5.66 13.40 17.97
N ASP A 167 -6.52 13.92 18.84
CA ASP A 167 -6.58 13.52 20.25
C ASP A 167 -7.36 12.21 20.42
N ALA A 168 -6.83 11.31 21.23
CA ALA A 168 -7.57 10.15 21.70
C ALA A 168 -8.41 10.51 22.93
N GLU A 169 -9.56 9.88 23.11
CA GLU A 169 -10.50 10.17 24.23
C GLU A 169 -9.83 10.05 25.61
N ASN A 170 -8.87 9.14 25.77
CA ASN A 170 -8.07 8.98 26.99
C ASN A 170 -6.58 8.83 26.60
N GLY A 171 -6.06 9.78 25.83
CA GLY A 171 -4.71 9.71 25.28
C GLY A 171 -3.63 9.81 26.35
N ASP A 172 -2.86 8.73 26.53
CA ASP A 172 -1.73 8.64 27.46
C ASP A 172 -0.37 8.60 26.73
N LEU A 173 -0.36 8.22 25.48
CA LEU A 173 0.83 8.13 24.63
C LEU A 173 0.74 9.11 23.47
N ASN A 174 1.86 9.77 23.15
CA ASN A 174 1.98 10.66 22.00
C ASN A 174 2.76 9.95 20.90
N VAL A 175 2.12 9.73 19.75
CA VAL A 175 2.73 9.06 18.59
C VAL A 175 2.86 10.02 17.43
N VAL A 176 4.03 10.07 16.81
CA VAL A 176 4.25 10.73 15.53
C VAL A 176 4.14 9.68 14.42
N LEU A 177 3.25 9.88 13.45
CA LEU A 177 3.12 9.09 12.24
C LEU A 177 3.78 9.85 11.08
N MET A 178 4.87 9.32 10.54
CA MET A 178 5.45 9.79 9.28
C MET A 178 4.60 9.27 8.13
N ASP A 179 4.01 10.18 7.37
CA ASP A 179 3.13 9.86 6.27
C ASP A 179 3.87 9.74 4.95
N PHE A 180 4.03 8.51 4.46
CA PHE A 180 4.59 8.19 3.14
C PHE A 180 3.50 7.86 2.10
N GLY A 181 2.25 8.12 2.41
CA GLY A 181 1.03 7.67 1.74
C GLY A 181 0.27 6.72 2.67
N ALA A 182 0.01 7.19 3.90
CA ALA A 182 -0.58 6.39 4.96
C ALA A 182 -2.03 6.02 4.66
N LYS A 183 -2.38 4.78 4.97
CA LYS A 183 -3.77 4.39 5.11
C LYS A 183 -4.35 4.98 6.39
N LEU A 184 -5.54 5.56 6.30
CA LEU A 184 -6.26 6.15 7.43
C LEU A 184 -6.42 5.17 8.60
N ASN A 185 -6.51 3.89 8.30
CA ASN A 185 -6.73 2.88 9.34
C ASN A 185 -5.51 2.69 10.27
N ILE A 186 -4.29 3.02 9.85
CA ILE A 186 -3.12 3.06 10.75
C ILE A 186 -3.36 4.07 11.88
N GLY A 187 -3.79 5.27 11.53
CA GLY A 187 -4.12 6.30 12.52
C GLY A 187 -5.30 5.89 13.40
N ARG A 188 -6.37 5.32 12.81
CA ARG A 188 -7.54 4.82 13.55
C ARG A 188 -7.16 3.76 14.59
N GLU A 189 -6.28 2.81 14.24
CA GLU A 189 -5.83 1.76 15.16
C GLU A 189 -4.97 2.30 16.31
N LEU A 190 -4.19 3.37 16.10
CA LEU A 190 -3.43 4.05 17.15
C LEU A 190 -4.35 4.85 18.08
N VAL A 191 -5.24 5.68 17.54
CA VAL A 191 -6.19 6.51 18.31
C VAL A 191 -7.12 5.63 19.14
N LYS A 192 -7.63 4.53 18.58
CA LYS A 192 -8.46 3.52 19.28
C LYS A 192 -7.76 2.91 20.50
N ARG A 193 -6.42 2.84 20.48
CA ARG A 193 -5.60 2.33 21.59
C ARG A 193 -5.14 3.40 22.55
N GLY A 194 -5.69 4.62 22.46
CA GLY A 194 -5.40 5.73 23.38
C GLY A 194 -4.12 6.47 23.05
N CYS A 195 -3.71 6.51 21.78
CA CYS A 195 -2.60 7.35 21.35
C CYS A 195 -3.11 8.67 20.80
N ASN A 196 -2.62 9.79 21.35
CA ASN A 196 -2.69 11.08 20.66
C ASN A 196 -1.77 11.00 19.45
N LEU A 197 -2.28 11.30 18.27
CA LEU A 197 -1.59 11.09 17.01
C LEU A 197 -1.22 12.42 16.38
N THR A 198 0.04 12.60 16.03
CA THR A 198 0.49 13.69 15.17
C THR A 198 0.98 13.10 13.85
N VAL A 199 0.27 13.36 12.76
CA VAL A 199 0.67 12.97 11.42
C VAL A 199 1.56 14.06 10.84
N VAL A 200 2.70 13.68 10.28
CA VAL A 200 3.67 14.62 9.73
C VAL A 200 4.04 14.24 8.29
N PRO A 201 4.36 15.22 7.41
CA PRO A 201 4.83 14.95 6.05
C PRO A 201 6.08 14.06 6.03
N ALA A 202 6.26 13.34 4.93
CA ALA A 202 7.36 12.39 4.72
C ALA A 202 8.76 12.98 4.94
N HIS A 203 8.96 14.26 4.61
CA HIS A 203 10.25 14.95 4.72
C HIS A 203 10.48 15.66 6.07
N THR A 204 9.63 15.40 7.07
CA THR A 204 9.86 15.91 8.43
C THR A 204 11.16 15.33 8.98
N THR A 205 12.06 16.21 9.42
CA THR A 205 13.39 15.81 9.88
C THR A 205 13.36 15.08 11.22
N ALA A 206 14.38 14.26 11.48
CA ALA A 206 14.53 13.55 12.75
C ALA A 206 14.57 14.51 13.95
N ASP A 207 15.19 15.67 13.81
CA ASP A 207 15.27 16.68 14.88
C ASP A 207 13.91 17.33 15.15
N GLU A 208 13.09 17.60 14.13
CA GLU A 208 11.72 18.10 14.30
C GLU A 208 10.84 17.06 15.00
N ILE A 209 10.95 15.77 14.62
CA ILE A 209 10.23 14.68 15.31
C ILE A 209 10.67 14.59 16.79
N LYS A 210 11.96 14.63 17.06
CA LYS A 210 12.50 14.62 18.42
C LYS A 210 12.01 15.80 19.26
N ALA A 211 11.90 16.98 18.66
CA ALA A 211 11.39 18.19 19.32
C ALA A 211 9.91 18.08 19.76
N MET A 212 9.13 17.20 19.10
CA MET A 212 7.74 16.88 19.49
C MET A 212 7.68 15.98 20.73
N ASN A 213 8.83 15.41 21.18
CA ASN A 213 8.95 14.50 22.31
C ASN A 213 7.93 13.35 22.30
N PRO A 214 7.84 12.55 21.22
CA PRO A 214 6.90 11.47 21.13
C PRO A 214 7.31 10.27 22.00
N ASP A 215 6.32 9.50 22.47
CA ASP A 215 6.54 8.20 23.11
C ASP A 215 6.91 7.13 22.07
N GLY A 216 6.51 7.32 20.81
CA GLY A 216 6.86 6.44 19.69
C GLY A 216 6.67 7.07 18.31
N VAL A 217 7.31 6.47 17.31
CA VAL A 217 7.20 6.86 15.91
C VAL A 217 6.65 5.69 15.09
N MET A 218 5.59 5.97 14.32
CA MET A 218 5.03 5.07 13.33
C MET A 218 5.52 5.47 11.95
N LEU A 219 6.06 4.53 11.18
CA LEU A 219 6.42 4.71 9.77
C LEU A 219 5.34 4.05 8.92
N SER A 220 4.61 4.83 8.15
CA SER A 220 3.46 4.35 7.39
C SER A 220 3.83 3.47 6.20
N ASN A 221 2.83 2.85 5.60
CA ASN A 221 2.89 2.34 4.23
C ASN A 221 3.05 3.49 3.23
N GLY A 222 3.26 3.14 1.96
CA GLY A 222 3.32 4.10 0.86
C GLY A 222 3.66 3.44 -0.47
N PRO A 223 3.61 4.21 -1.57
CA PRO A 223 3.90 3.75 -2.93
C PRO A 223 5.38 3.86 -3.31
N GLY A 224 5.71 3.26 -4.47
CA GLY A 224 6.96 3.49 -5.19
C GLY A 224 8.11 2.56 -4.82
N ASP A 225 9.29 2.89 -5.34
CA ASP A 225 10.55 2.21 -4.99
C ASP A 225 11.10 2.80 -3.68
N PRO A 226 11.32 1.97 -2.65
CA PRO A 226 11.86 2.47 -1.38
C PRO A 226 13.24 3.12 -1.55
N SER A 227 14.06 2.67 -2.51
CA SER A 227 15.41 3.19 -2.72
C SER A 227 15.47 4.62 -3.30
N ASP A 228 14.37 5.10 -3.89
CA ASP A 228 14.28 6.48 -4.40
C ASP A 228 14.23 7.53 -3.27
N ASN A 229 13.89 7.13 -2.04
CA ASN A 229 13.65 8.01 -0.90
C ASN A 229 14.93 8.26 -0.08
N THR A 230 16.03 8.63 -0.72
CA THR A 230 17.37 8.74 -0.10
C THR A 230 17.44 9.74 1.06
N GLU A 231 16.72 10.86 0.99
CA GLU A 231 16.65 11.87 2.06
C GLU A 231 15.91 11.32 3.28
N ILE A 232 14.76 10.68 3.06
CA ILE A 232 13.98 10.05 4.13
C ILE A 232 14.80 8.95 4.83
N ILE A 233 15.50 8.11 4.06
CA ILE A 233 16.38 7.06 4.61
C ILE A 233 17.47 7.67 5.49
N ALA A 234 18.07 8.79 5.08
CA ALA A 234 19.10 9.49 5.86
C ALA A 234 18.51 10.05 7.18
N GLU A 235 17.32 10.64 7.15
CA GLU A 235 16.65 11.13 8.35
C GLU A 235 16.21 9.98 9.28
N LEU A 236 15.72 8.87 8.75
CA LEU A 236 15.38 7.70 9.55
C LEU A 236 16.61 7.10 10.26
N LYS A 237 17.77 7.15 9.62
CA LYS A 237 19.01 6.72 10.28
C LYS A 237 19.32 7.56 11.51
N LYS A 238 19.19 8.90 11.42
CA LYS A 238 19.35 9.82 12.56
C LYS A 238 18.28 9.58 13.63
N LEU A 239 17.03 9.36 13.21
CA LEU A 239 15.91 9.10 14.12
C LEU A 239 16.16 7.84 14.98
N CYS A 240 16.71 6.79 14.37
CA CYS A 240 17.07 5.55 15.06
C CYS A 240 18.11 5.77 16.18
N ASP A 241 19.06 6.69 15.99
CA ASP A 241 20.08 7.04 17.00
C ASP A 241 19.49 7.68 18.25
N PHE A 242 18.26 8.22 18.20
CA PHE A 242 17.58 8.79 19.35
C PHE A 242 16.97 7.73 20.29
N GLY A 243 16.86 6.50 19.83
CA GLY A 243 16.30 5.38 20.60
C GLY A 243 14.80 5.53 20.93
N ILE A 244 14.06 6.24 20.09
CA ILE A 244 12.60 6.36 20.21
C ILE A 244 11.95 5.06 19.71
N PRO A 245 10.99 4.48 20.47
CA PRO A 245 10.23 3.33 20.01
C PRO A 245 9.67 3.51 18.61
N THR A 246 9.98 2.60 17.67
CA THR A 246 9.61 2.75 16.27
C THR A 246 8.95 1.50 15.71
N PHE A 247 7.84 1.66 14.99
CA PHE A 247 7.16 0.60 14.25
C PHE A 247 6.97 0.99 12.78
N GLY A 248 7.44 0.15 11.85
CA GLY A 248 7.33 0.38 10.40
C GLY A 248 6.40 -0.61 9.71
N ILE A 249 5.53 -0.12 8.82
CA ILE A 249 4.57 -0.91 8.04
C ILE A 249 4.85 -0.75 6.54
N CYS A 250 4.98 -1.85 5.81
CA CYS A 250 5.13 -1.93 4.35
C CYS A 250 6.30 -1.07 3.84
N LEU A 251 6.06 0.10 3.24
CA LEU A 251 7.14 1.02 2.84
C LEU A 251 7.97 1.46 4.05
N GLY A 252 7.35 1.75 5.20
CA GLY A 252 8.06 2.09 6.43
C GLY A 252 8.98 0.97 6.94
N HIS A 253 8.61 -0.30 6.74
CA HIS A 253 9.49 -1.45 6.99
C HIS A 253 10.72 -1.42 6.07
N GLN A 254 10.51 -1.18 4.77
CA GLN A 254 11.58 -1.15 3.77
C GLN A 254 12.54 0.02 4.02
N LEU A 255 12.01 1.22 4.26
CA LEU A 255 12.80 2.42 4.56
C LEU A 255 13.61 2.27 5.86
N LEU A 256 13.01 1.67 6.90
CA LEU A 256 13.71 1.39 8.14
C LEU A 256 14.85 0.40 7.92
N ALA A 257 14.65 -0.67 7.14
CA ALA A 257 15.68 -1.64 6.81
C ALA A 257 16.82 -0.99 5.99
N LEU A 258 16.50 -0.17 4.99
CA LEU A 258 17.48 0.58 4.19
C LEU A 258 18.30 1.55 5.06
N SER A 259 17.66 2.23 6.04
CA SER A 259 18.36 3.15 6.96
C SER A 259 19.40 2.43 7.84
N GLN A 260 19.21 1.14 8.07
CA GLN A 260 20.16 0.28 8.81
C GLN A 260 21.20 -0.39 7.90
N GLY A 261 21.14 -0.18 6.58
CA GLY A 261 22.11 -0.67 5.61
C GLY A 261 21.72 -1.98 4.89
N ALA A 262 20.49 -2.44 5.07
CA ALA A 262 19.93 -3.55 4.28
C ALA A 262 19.67 -3.10 2.82
N LYS A 263 19.27 -4.05 1.98
CA LYS A 263 18.91 -3.83 0.58
C LYS A 263 17.47 -4.25 0.33
N THR A 264 16.86 -3.65 -0.69
CA THR A 264 15.56 -4.05 -1.22
C THR A 264 15.69 -4.54 -2.65
N GLU A 265 14.75 -5.37 -3.10
CA GLU A 265 14.66 -5.85 -4.47
C GLU A 265 13.22 -5.78 -5.00
N LYS A 266 13.06 -5.55 -6.30
CA LYS A 266 11.75 -5.59 -6.96
C LYS A 266 11.34 -7.05 -7.16
N LEU A 267 10.16 -7.41 -6.65
CA LEU A 267 9.56 -8.72 -6.86
C LEU A 267 8.97 -8.82 -8.28
N LYS A 268 8.93 -10.01 -8.83
CA LYS A 268 8.46 -10.24 -10.20
C LYS A 268 7.06 -9.68 -10.47
N TYR A 269 6.13 -9.89 -9.53
CA TYR A 269 4.75 -9.36 -9.60
C TYR A 269 4.23 -8.87 -8.23
N GLY A 270 5.05 -8.92 -7.20
CA GLY A 270 4.71 -8.48 -5.84
C GLY A 270 3.71 -9.39 -5.12
N HIS A 271 3.45 -9.06 -3.86
CA HIS A 271 2.40 -9.69 -3.05
C HIS A 271 1.24 -8.72 -2.91
N ARG A 272 0.07 -9.07 -3.46
CA ARG A 272 -1.16 -8.27 -3.38
C ARG A 272 -2.37 -9.14 -3.16
N GLY A 273 -3.05 -8.92 -2.03
CA GLY A 273 -4.25 -9.66 -1.64
C GLY A 273 -4.36 -9.78 -0.12
N ALA A 274 -5.51 -10.28 0.33
CA ALA A 274 -5.85 -10.45 1.75
C ALA A 274 -5.70 -11.91 2.23
N ASN A 275 -4.88 -12.71 1.55
CA ASN A 275 -4.72 -14.15 1.78
C ASN A 275 -3.26 -14.60 1.76
N GLN A 276 -2.34 -13.72 2.12
CA GLN A 276 -0.90 -13.99 2.12
C GLN A 276 -0.46 -14.56 3.47
N PRO A 277 0.17 -15.75 3.49
CA PRO A 277 0.64 -16.36 4.73
C PRO A 277 1.97 -15.75 5.17
N ALA A 278 2.01 -15.16 6.36
CA ALA A 278 3.24 -14.72 7.02
C ALA A 278 3.54 -15.63 8.21
N LYS A 279 4.71 -16.25 8.19
CA LYS A 279 5.18 -17.16 9.26
C LYS A 279 6.09 -16.40 10.22
N GLU A 280 5.73 -16.36 11.48
CA GLU A 280 6.60 -15.88 12.55
C GLU A 280 7.74 -16.87 12.79
N VAL A 281 8.97 -16.40 12.68
CA VAL A 281 10.17 -17.26 12.71
C VAL A 281 10.37 -17.90 14.08
N GLU A 282 10.15 -17.13 15.16
CA GLU A 282 10.40 -17.58 16.53
C GLU A 282 9.42 -18.68 16.98
N THR A 283 8.12 -18.49 16.72
CA THR A 283 7.06 -19.41 17.18
C THR A 283 6.70 -20.47 16.16
N GLY A 284 7.01 -20.23 14.88
CA GLY A 284 6.57 -21.04 13.74
C GLY A 284 5.09 -20.87 13.38
N ARG A 285 4.37 -19.97 14.06
CA ARG A 285 2.96 -19.68 13.79
C ARG A 285 2.80 -18.98 12.45
N VAL A 286 1.76 -19.37 11.71
CA VAL A 286 1.40 -18.72 10.44
C VAL A 286 0.15 -17.86 10.65
N TYR A 287 0.23 -16.63 10.21
CA TYR A 287 -0.89 -15.68 10.17
C TYR A 287 -1.28 -15.44 8.71
N ILE A 288 -2.57 -15.26 8.47
CA ILE A 288 -3.04 -14.79 7.17
C ILE A 288 -3.06 -13.27 7.19
N THR A 289 -2.43 -12.66 6.19
CA THR A 289 -2.19 -11.22 6.16
C THR A 289 -2.70 -10.57 4.89
N SER A 290 -2.99 -9.28 4.99
CA SER A 290 -3.23 -8.40 3.84
C SER A 290 -1.90 -7.81 3.38
N GLN A 291 -1.62 -7.83 2.08
CA GLN A 291 -0.38 -7.31 1.51
C GLN A 291 -0.65 -6.53 0.23
N ASN A 292 0.15 -5.49 0.01
CA ASN A 292 0.19 -4.72 -1.22
C ASN A 292 1.58 -4.10 -1.39
N HIS A 293 2.54 -4.87 -1.91
CA HIS A 293 3.89 -4.38 -2.17
C HIS A 293 4.53 -5.02 -3.40
N GLY A 294 5.35 -4.26 -4.10
CA GLY A 294 6.15 -4.69 -5.26
C GLY A 294 7.63 -4.90 -4.95
N TYR A 295 8.08 -4.48 -3.77
CA TYR A 295 9.46 -4.59 -3.31
C TYR A 295 9.51 -5.35 -2.00
N ALA A 296 10.65 -5.96 -1.70
CA ALA A 296 10.89 -6.66 -0.45
C ALA A 296 12.31 -6.42 0.06
N VAL A 297 12.50 -6.52 1.37
CA VAL A 297 13.81 -6.51 1.99
C VAL A 297 14.54 -7.83 1.70
N VAL A 298 15.80 -7.76 1.24
CA VAL A 298 16.64 -8.92 0.99
C VAL A 298 17.16 -9.44 2.33
N SER A 299 16.66 -10.59 2.78
CA SER A 299 16.99 -11.18 4.10
C SER A 299 18.49 -11.28 4.37
N ASP A 300 19.25 -11.74 3.39
CA ASP A 300 20.71 -11.95 3.51
C ASP A 300 21.51 -10.62 3.55
N SER A 301 20.86 -9.49 3.26
CA SER A 301 21.48 -8.16 3.35
C SER A 301 21.32 -7.51 4.71
N MET A 302 20.50 -8.10 5.61
CA MET A 302 20.27 -7.52 6.93
C MET A 302 21.56 -7.49 7.75
N PRO A 303 21.88 -6.34 8.38
CA PRO A 303 23.02 -6.26 9.29
C PRO A 303 22.76 -7.06 10.58
N GLU A 304 23.79 -7.30 11.38
CA GLU A 304 23.72 -8.12 12.61
C GLU A 304 22.69 -7.62 13.64
N ASN A 305 22.37 -6.33 13.61
CA ASN A 305 21.36 -5.72 14.48
C ASN A 305 19.91 -5.93 14.01
N GLY A 306 19.70 -6.46 12.80
CA GLY A 306 18.36 -6.76 12.26
C GLY A 306 18.12 -8.27 12.19
N LYS A 307 17.09 -8.76 12.89
CA LYS A 307 16.68 -10.17 12.86
C LYS A 307 15.37 -10.32 12.13
N VAL A 308 15.35 -11.11 11.05
CA VAL A 308 14.11 -11.47 10.35
C VAL A 308 13.14 -12.12 11.34
N SER A 309 11.98 -11.53 11.54
CA SER A 309 10.96 -11.98 12.49
C SER A 309 9.77 -12.67 11.81
N PHE A 310 9.47 -12.30 10.56
CA PHE A 310 8.44 -12.93 9.74
C PHE A 310 8.99 -13.23 8.35
N VAL A 311 8.53 -14.33 7.76
CA VAL A 311 8.80 -14.71 6.36
C VAL A 311 7.51 -15.11 5.67
N ASN A 312 7.41 -14.84 4.37
CA ASN A 312 6.27 -15.28 3.56
C ASN A 312 6.24 -16.81 3.48
N GLY A 313 5.07 -17.40 3.72
CA GLY A 313 4.91 -18.84 3.72
C GLY A 313 4.98 -19.51 2.34
N ASN A 314 4.90 -18.71 1.25
CA ASN A 314 4.93 -19.22 -0.12
C ASN A 314 6.33 -19.21 -0.73
N ASP A 315 7.14 -18.17 -0.48
CA ASP A 315 8.40 -17.95 -1.17
C ASP A 315 9.57 -17.56 -0.24
N ASN A 316 9.33 -17.50 1.08
CA ASN A 316 10.29 -17.12 2.12
C ASN A 316 10.82 -15.67 2.02
N THR A 317 10.16 -14.78 1.30
CA THR A 317 10.46 -13.36 1.30
C THR A 317 10.41 -12.80 2.74
N CYS A 318 11.26 -11.82 3.06
CA CYS A 318 11.25 -11.13 4.36
C CYS A 318 9.93 -10.38 4.56
N GLU A 319 9.23 -10.73 5.64
CA GLU A 319 7.93 -10.13 5.98
C GLU A 319 7.97 -9.34 7.30
N GLY A 320 9.13 -9.26 7.94
CA GLY A 320 9.29 -8.47 9.15
C GLY A 320 10.67 -8.57 9.76
N VAL A 321 11.07 -7.55 10.51
CA VAL A 321 12.37 -7.43 11.16
C VAL A 321 12.21 -6.90 12.59
N ASN A 322 12.91 -7.52 13.54
CA ASN A 322 13.15 -7.01 14.88
C ASN A 322 14.57 -6.44 14.97
N TYR A 323 14.72 -5.26 15.56
CA TYR A 323 16.03 -4.64 15.75
C TYR A 323 16.53 -4.84 17.18
N THR A 324 17.83 -5.17 17.34
CA THR A 324 18.43 -5.49 18.65
C THR A 324 19.18 -4.35 19.29
N ASN A 325 19.53 -3.33 18.51
CA ASN A 325 20.29 -2.14 18.94
C ASN A 325 19.39 -0.94 19.27
N MET A 326 18.11 -1.04 18.99
CA MET A 326 17.12 0.03 19.20
C MET A 326 15.74 -0.57 19.48
N PRO A 327 14.83 0.14 20.17
CA PRO A 327 13.47 -0.31 20.43
C PRO A 327 12.61 -0.21 19.16
N ALA A 328 12.86 -1.06 18.16
CA ALA A 328 12.14 -1.01 16.90
C ALA A 328 11.81 -2.39 16.34
N PHE A 329 10.72 -2.45 15.60
CA PHE A 329 10.36 -3.59 14.76
C PHE A 329 9.56 -3.12 13.55
N SER A 330 9.46 -3.97 12.54
CA SER A 330 8.72 -3.63 11.33
C SER A 330 8.14 -4.86 10.65
N VAL A 331 7.05 -4.67 9.87
CA VAL A 331 6.42 -5.73 9.10
C VAL A 331 6.10 -5.25 7.68
N GLN A 332 6.21 -6.16 6.72
CA GLN A 332 5.92 -5.89 5.31
C GLN A 332 4.43 -5.89 5.01
N PHE A 333 3.66 -6.70 5.71
CA PHE A 333 2.21 -6.80 5.58
C PHE A 333 1.49 -5.68 6.35
N HIS A 334 0.16 -5.63 6.19
CA HIS A 334 -0.71 -4.57 6.72
C HIS A 334 -1.52 -5.07 7.93
N PRO A 335 -1.05 -4.86 9.18
CA PRO A 335 -1.80 -5.26 10.38
C PRO A 335 -3.02 -4.39 10.65
N GLU A 336 -3.13 -3.21 10.01
CA GLU A 336 -4.25 -2.29 10.06
C GLU A 336 -5.42 -2.68 9.14
N ALA A 337 -5.21 -3.64 8.23
CA ALA A 337 -6.18 -3.94 7.17
C ALA A 337 -7.56 -4.27 7.71
N CYS A 338 -8.59 -3.58 7.24
CA CYS A 338 -9.98 -3.80 7.63
C CYS A 338 -10.80 -4.60 6.59
N GLY A 339 -10.41 -4.57 5.32
CA GLY A 339 -11.03 -5.38 4.25
C GLY A 339 -10.55 -6.83 4.18
N GLY A 340 -9.76 -7.29 5.14
CA GLY A 340 -9.13 -8.61 5.19
C GLY A 340 -9.04 -9.20 6.60
N PRO A 341 -8.12 -10.16 6.81
CA PRO A 341 -7.93 -10.79 8.12
C PRO A 341 -7.39 -9.81 9.16
N HIS A 342 -7.85 -9.94 10.40
CA HIS A 342 -7.43 -9.13 11.55
C HIS A 342 -6.40 -9.87 12.44
N ASP A 343 -5.83 -10.97 11.97
CA ASP A 343 -4.98 -11.87 12.74
C ASP A 343 -3.72 -11.19 13.32
N THR A 344 -3.27 -10.09 12.71
CA THR A 344 -2.03 -9.41 13.06
C THR A 344 -2.23 -8.05 13.75
N ALA A 345 -3.47 -7.66 14.07
CA ALA A 345 -3.77 -6.40 14.77
C ALA A 345 -3.07 -6.27 16.13
N PHE A 346 -2.69 -7.40 16.78
CA PHE A 346 -1.92 -7.42 18.03
C PHE A 346 -0.55 -6.72 17.93
N LEU A 347 -0.03 -6.51 16.70
CA LEU A 347 1.23 -5.79 16.51
C LEU A 347 1.14 -4.31 16.94
N PHE A 348 -0.04 -3.71 16.85
CA PHE A 348 -0.27 -2.39 17.44
C PHE A 348 -0.19 -2.45 18.98
N ASP A 349 -0.74 -3.49 19.61
CA ASP A 349 -0.64 -3.68 21.07
C ASP A 349 0.81 -3.88 21.49
N ARG A 350 1.58 -4.65 20.72
CA ARG A 350 3.03 -4.79 20.90
C ARG A 350 3.76 -3.44 20.80
N PHE A 351 3.37 -2.55 19.89
CA PHE A 351 3.95 -1.21 19.79
C PHE A 351 3.61 -0.35 21.01
N ILE A 352 2.36 -0.42 21.50
CA ILE A 352 1.96 0.24 22.76
C ILE A 352 2.82 -0.24 23.93
N GLU A 353 3.02 -1.55 24.08
CA GLU A 353 3.87 -2.12 25.12
C GLU A 353 5.33 -1.66 24.99
N LEU A 354 5.85 -1.63 23.76
CA LEU A 354 7.20 -1.15 23.49
C LEU A 354 7.39 0.29 23.96
N MET A 355 6.43 1.19 23.66
CA MET A 355 6.44 2.58 24.13
C MET A 355 6.40 2.66 25.65
N LYS A 356 5.46 1.95 26.30
CA LYS A 356 5.34 1.96 27.78
C LYS A 356 6.61 1.49 28.49
N ASN A 357 7.26 0.46 27.95
CA ASN A 357 8.49 -0.11 28.52
C ASN A 357 9.72 0.80 28.32
N ASN A 358 9.67 1.74 27.38
CA ASN A 358 10.75 2.69 27.09
C ASN A 358 10.45 4.12 27.55
N ARG A 359 9.29 4.37 28.15
CA ARG A 359 8.93 5.67 28.74
C ARG A 359 9.82 5.96 29.94
N LYS A 360 10.53 7.08 29.92
CA LYS A 360 11.44 7.53 30.98
C LYS A 360 10.71 8.29 32.07
#